data_ff86affac412698e24047abf23ce85b5
#
_entry.id   ff86affac412698e24047abf23ce85b5
#
_cell.length_a   1.000
_cell.length_b   1.000
_cell.length_c   1.000
_cell.angle_alpha   90.00
_cell.angle_beta   90.00
_cell.angle_gamma   90.00
#
_symmetry.space_group_name_H-M   'P 1'
#
loop_
_entity.id
_entity.type
_entity.pdbx_description
1 polymer ?
#
loop_
_entity_poly.entity_id
_entity_poly.type
_entity_poly.pdbx_seq_one_letter_code
_entity_poly.pdbx_strand_id
1 'polypeptide(L)'
;MGENVEKSVAIVQETTDTTAKIMDEITSSIQVAITSKDEITEANNILNEVRVNIIDLTRKVQESAEQETELAASIDALSKDAEQVKGVLAVISDIADQTNLLALNAAIEAARAGEHGRGFAVVADEVRKLAERTQKSLVEINTTINLIVQATSSASEQMNSNSHDMNLLAEASTHVENKINITANIVNKATKASDQTVRDFEVTGQHVQNIVQRINEINTLSTTNARNVEEIASAAEHLNTLTVDLTQKLELFRT
;
A
#
# COMPACT_ATOMS: atom_id res chain seq x y z
N MET A 1 16.80 57.88 37.74
CA MET A 1 16.44 58.06 36.32
C MET A 1 17.47 57.38 35.38
N GLY A 2 18.78 57.53 35.58
CA GLY A 2 19.83 56.88 34.76
C GLY A 2 19.71 55.35 34.70
N GLU A 3 19.46 54.70 35.84
CA GLU A 3 19.28 53.22 35.91
C GLU A 3 18.14 52.69 35.04
N ASN A 4 17.03 53.43 34.89
CA ASN A 4 15.90 53.04 34.05
C ASN A 4 16.24 53.15 32.56
N VAL A 5 17.11 54.10 32.18
CA VAL A 5 17.60 54.25 30.78
C VAL A 5 18.53 53.10 30.40
N GLU A 6 19.47 52.74 31.30
CA GLU A 6 20.38 51.60 31.08
C GLU A 6 19.59 50.26 30.95
N LYS A 7 18.58 50.05 31.81
CA LYS A 7 17.68 48.90 31.71
C LYS A 7 16.92 48.87 30.39
N SER A 8 16.43 50.02 29.90
CA SER A 8 15.75 50.13 28.62
C SER A 8 16.64 49.75 27.44
N VAL A 9 17.89 50.21 27.43
CA VAL A 9 18.87 49.87 26.42
C VAL A 9 19.17 48.37 26.41
N ALA A 10 19.36 47.75 27.58
CA ALA A 10 19.59 46.33 27.70
C ALA A 10 18.39 45.50 27.17
N ILE A 11 17.17 45.89 27.47
CA ILE A 11 15.93 45.25 26.98
C ILE A 11 15.82 45.38 25.46
N VAL A 12 16.16 46.54 24.90
CA VAL A 12 16.18 46.79 23.43
C VAL A 12 17.15 45.83 22.77
N GLN A 13 18.38 45.70 23.28
CA GLN A 13 19.39 44.81 22.73
C GLN A 13 18.92 43.33 22.78
N GLU A 14 18.45 42.86 23.93
CA GLU A 14 17.94 41.49 24.09
C GLU A 14 16.77 41.20 23.14
N THR A 15 15.85 42.17 22.97
CA THR A 15 14.72 42.06 22.07
C THR A 15 15.17 42.01 20.62
N THR A 16 16.20 42.78 20.23
CA THR A 16 16.78 42.76 18.90
C THR A 16 17.40 41.40 18.58
N ASP A 17 18.18 40.83 19.51
CA ASP A 17 18.81 39.53 19.37
C ASP A 17 17.77 38.40 19.28
N THR A 18 16.72 38.48 20.07
CA THR A 18 15.61 37.53 20.06
C THR A 18 14.85 37.60 18.72
N THR A 19 14.60 38.80 18.22
CA THR A 19 13.88 39.00 16.95
C THR A 19 14.70 38.48 15.76
N ALA A 20 16.02 38.63 15.77
CA ALA A 20 16.90 38.05 14.76
C ALA A 20 16.81 36.51 14.75
N LYS A 21 16.84 35.86 15.93
CA LYS A 21 16.66 34.40 16.04
C LYS A 21 15.30 33.94 15.52
N ILE A 22 14.23 34.67 15.83
CA ILE A 22 12.88 34.34 15.32
C ILE A 22 12.84 34.44 13.79
N MET A 23 13.51 35.41 13.17
CA MET A 23 13.59 35.51 11.70
C MET A 23 14.30 34.32 11.08
N ASP A 24 15.38 33.83 11.69
CA ASP A 24 16.08 32.63 11.25
C ASP A 24 15.20 31.37 11.37
N GLU A 25 14.46 31.24 12.48
CA GLU A 25 13.53 30.14 12.69
C GLU A 25 12.37 30.16 11.69
N ILE A 26 11.83 31.35 11.35
CA ILE A 26 10.80 31.51 10.32
C ILE A 26 11.34 31.06 8.96
N THR A 27 12.54 31.50 8.59
CA THR A 27 13.15 31.14 7.32
C THR A 27 13.37 29.63 7.22
N SER A 28 13.88 29.01 8.27
CA SER A 28 14.04 27.56 8.36
C SER A 28 12.69 26.83 8.27
N SER A 29 11.66 27.33 8.94
CA SER A 29 10.32 26.74 8.93
C SER A 29 9.65 26.80 7.55
N ILE A 30 9.83 27.91 6.82
CA ILE A 30 9.38 28.03 5.43
C ILE A 30 10.09 26.99 4.55
N GLN A 31 11.41 26.83 4.70
CA GLN A 31 12.15 25.83 3.93
C GLN A 31 11.68 24.39 4.20
N VAL A 32 11.43 24.06 5.47
CA VAL A 32 10.87 22.76 5.84
C VAL A 32 9.48 22.56 5.22
N ALA A 33 8.61 23.57 5.25
CA ALA A 33 7.28 23.49 4.65
C ALA A 33 7.33 23.29 3.13
N ILE A 34 8.29 23.93 2.43
CA ILE A 34 8.51 23.74 0.99
C ILE A 34 8.98 22.31 0.71
N THR A 35 9.97 21.81 1.45
CA THR A 35 10.46 20.44 1.29
C THR A 35 9.34 19.42 1.55
N SER A 36 8.53 19.61 2.60
CA SER A 36 7.36 18.76 2.88
C SER A 36 6.35 18.78 1.73
N LYS A 37 6.15 19.91 1.06
CA LYS A 37 5.28 20.01 -0.11
C LYS A 37 5.80 19.18 -1.28
N ASP A 38 7.11 19.18 -1.52
CA ASP A 38 7.74 18.37 -2.57
C ASP A 38 7.56 16.87 -2.29
N GLU A 39 7.82 16.44 -1.03
CA GLU A 39 7.59 15.05 -0.59
C GLU A 39 6.12 14.63 -0.73
N ILE A 40 5.18 15.50 -0.40
CA ILE A 40 3.74 15.27 -0.57
C ILE A 40 3.38 15.12 -2.06
N THR A 41 4.02 15.90 -2.93
CA THR A 41 3.81 15.81 -4.39
C THR A 41 4.32 14.47 -4.92
N GLU A 42 5.48 14.01 -4.47
CA GLU A 42 6.01 12.69 -4.80
C GLU A 42 5.09 11.57 -4.30
N ALA A 43 4.61 11.65 -3.06
CA ALA A 43 3.63 10.71 -2.52
C ALA A 43 2.35 10.63 -3.36
N ASN A 44 1.87 11.76 -3.89
CA ASN A 44 0.71 11.80 -4.78
C ASN A 44 0.98 11.09 -6.12
N ASN A 45 2.18 11.24 -6.67
CA ASN A 45 2.58 10.53 -7.89
C ASN A 45 2.62 9.01 -7.67
N ILE A 46 3.20 8.57 -6.54
CA ILE A 46 3.24 7.15 -6.15
C ILE A 46 1.82 6.60 -5.98
N LEU A 47 0.91 7.34 -5.35
CA LEU A 47 -0.49 6.91 -5.19
C LEU A 47 -1.20 6.73 -6.54
N ASN A 48 -0.93 7.60 -7.52
CA ASN A 48 -1.47 7.46 -8.86
C ASN A 48 -0.94 6.21 -9.57
N GLU A 49 0.34 5.92 -9.43
CA GLU A 49 0.95 4.69 -9.96
C GLU A 49 0.34 3.43 -9.32
N VAL A 50 0.24 3.40 -7.99
CA VAL A 50 -0.39 2.30 -7.26
C VAL A 50 -1.84 2.10 -7.70
N ARG A 51 -2.59 3.19 -7.93
CA ARG A 51 -3.97 3.12 -8.43
C ARG A 51 -4.05 2.45 -9.81
N VAL A 52 -3.15 2.79 -10.73
CA VAL A 52 -3.08 2.16 -12.05
C VAL A 52 -2.78 0.67 -11.92
N ASN A 53 -1.83 0.30 -11.06
CA ASN A 53 -1.46 -1.09 -10.82
C ASN A 53 -2.61 -1.91 -10.23
N ILE A 54 -3.40 -1.34 -9.32
CA ILE A 54 -4.57 -2.02 -8.75
C ILE A 54 -5.68 -2.22 -9.80
N ILE A 55 -5.92 -1.25 -10.68
CA ILE A 55 -6.87 -1.41 -11.78
C ILE A 55 -6.43 -2.56 -12.72
N ASP A 56 -5.14 -2.63 -13.07
CA ASP A 56 -4.61 -3.72 -13.89
C ASP A 56 -4.70 -5.08 -13.18
N LEU A 57 -4.39 -5.11 -11.88
CA LEU A 57 -4.55 -6.32 -11.06
C LEU A 57 -6.00 -6.81 -11.06
N THR A 58 -6.97 -5.92 -10.82
CA THR A 58 -8.40 -6.26 -10.82
C THR A 58 -8.83 -6.85 -12.16
N ARG A 59 -8.37 -6.26 -13.27
CA ARG A 59 -8.63 -6.78 -14.61
C ARG A 59 -8.05 -8.20 -14.79
N LYS A 60 -6.81 -8.44 -14.38
CA LYS A 60 -6.15 -9.76 -14.47
C LYS A 60 -6.83 -10.82 -13.62
N VAL A 61 -7.31 -10.44 -12.42
CA VAL A 61 -8.10 -11.33 -11.56
C VAL A 61 -9.39 -11.74 -12.26
N GLN A 62 -10.07 -10.79 -12.89
CA GLN A 62 -11.31 -11.08 -13.62
C GLN A 62 -11.06 -12.00 -14.82
N GLU A 63 -10.03 -11.74 -15.63
CA GLU A 63 -9.63 -12.59 -16.74
C GLU A 63 -9.27 -14.02 -16.28
N SER A 64 -8.57 -14.14 -15.14
CA SER A 64 -8.24 -15.44 -14.56
C SER A 64 -9.49 -16.19 -14.10
N ALA A 65 -10.46 -15.52 -13.49
CA ALA A 65 -11.71 -16.13 -13.04
C ALA A 65 -12.54 -16.66 -14.24
N GLU A 66 -12.53 -15.94 -15.37
CA GLU A 66 -13.18 -16.39 -16.61
C GLU A 66 -12.49 -17.65 -17.17
N GLN A 67 -11.14 -17.66 -17.25
CA GLN A 67 -10.36 -18.81 -17.70
C GLN A 67 -10.57 -20.04 -16.81
N GLU A 68 -10.67 -19.87 -15.51
CA GLU A 68 -10.97 -20.96 -14.58
C GLU A 68 -12.36 -21.54 -14.79
N THR A 69 -13.34 -20.71 -15.11
CA THR A 69 -14.70 -21.18 -15.45
C THR A 69 -14.69 -22.06 -16.71
N GLU A 70 -13.95 -21.66 -17.75
CA GLU A 70 -13.79 -22.45 -18.98
C GLU A 70 -13.06 -23.78 -18.72
N LEU A 71 -12.01 -23.73 -17.89
CA LEU A 71 -11.25 -24.92 -17.53
C LEU A 71 -12.08 -25.90 -16.70
N ALA A 72 -12.89 -25.42 -15.76
CA ALA A 72 -13.82 -26.24 -14.98
C ALA A 72 -14.83 -26.96 -15.88
N ALA A 73 -15.37 -26.28 -16.89
CA ALA A 73 -16.26 -26.90 -17.88
C ALA A 73 -15.55 -28.00 -18.70
N SER A 74 -14.28 -27.77 -19.05
CA SER A 74 -13.47 -28.74 -19.79
C SER A 74 -13.17 -30.00 -18.96
N ILE A 75 -12.87 -29.83 -17.66
CA ILE A 75 -12.64 -30.93 -16.72
C ILE A 75 -13.94 -31.75 -16.51
N ASP A 76 -15.10 -31.09 -16.41
CA ASP A 76 -16.39 -31.78 -16.31
C ASP A 76 -16.70 -32.61 -17.56
N ALA A 77 -16.43 -32.08 -18.74
CA ALA A 77 -16.55 -32.81 -19.99
C ALA A 77 -15.62 -34.04 -20.05
N LEU A 78 -14.34 -33.87 -19.65
CA LEU A 78 -13.38 -34.97 -19.60
C LEU A 78 -13.78 -36.06 -18.63
N SER A 79 -14.37 -35.70 -17.48
CA SER A 79 -14.90 -36.65 -16.50
C SER A 79 -16.05 -37.48 -17.08
N LYS A 80 -16.97 -36.85 -17.83
CA LYS A 80 -18.06 -37.54 -18.53
C LYS A 80 -17.57 -38.48 -19.61
N ASP A 81 -16.57 -38.03 -20.40
CA ASP A 81 -15.97 -38.86 -21.42
C ASP A 81 -15.28 -40.11 -20.85
N ALA A 82 -14.56 -39.95 -19.74
CA ALA A 82 -13.94 -41.05 -19.02
C ALA A 82 -14.96 -42.07 -18.50
N GLU A 83 -16.09 -41.62 -17.94
CA GLU A 83 -17.19 -42.51 -17.52
C GLU A 83 -17.84 -43.23 -18.73
N GLN A 84 -17.98 -42.56 -19.85
CA GLN A 84 -18.50 -43.18 -21.08
C GLN A 84 -17.55 -44.28 -21.59
N VAL A 85 -16.25 -44.04 -21.59
CA VAL A 85 -15.22 -45.05 -21.97
C VAL A 85 -15.30 -46.24 -21.03
N LYS A 86 -15.49 -46.04 -19.73
CA LYS A 86 -15.67 -47.11 -18.75
C LYS A 86 -16.91 -48.00 -19.08
N GLY A 87 -18.02 -47.37 -19.50
CA GLY A 87 -19.20 -48.11 -19.98
C GLY A 87 -18.89 -48.96 -21.21
N VAL A 88 -18.14 -48.45 -22.19
CA VAL A 88 -17.72 -49.19 -23.36
C VAL A 88 -16.80 -50.36 -23.00
N LEU A 89 -15.85 -50.17 -22.10
CA LEU A 89 -14.97 -51.23 -21.61
C LEU A 89 -15.74 -52.38 -20.94
N ALA A 90 -16.80 -52.08 -20.19
CA ALA A 90 -17.65 -53.11 -19.62
C ALA A 90 -18.30 -53.98 -20.67
N VAL A 91 -18.85 -53.39 -21.75
CA VAL A 91 -19.44 -54.14 -22.86
C VAL A 91 -18.38 -55.00 -23.61
N ILE A 92 -17.17 -54.47 -23.79
CA ILE A 92 -16.10 -55.24 -24.46
C ILE A 92 -15.63 -56.38 -23.53
N SER A 93 -15.64 -56.20 -22.21
CA SER A 93 -15.33 -57.26 -21.26
C SER A 93 -16.37 -58.41 -21.34
N ASP A 94 -17.65 -58.08 -21.43
CA ASP A 94 -18.73 -59.07 -21.59
C ASP A 94 -18.57 -59.86 -22.90
N ILE A 95 -18.18 -59.15 -24.00
CA ILE A 95 -17.91 -59.81 -25.31
C ILE A 95 -16.68 -60.74 -25.21
N ALA A 96 -15.62 -60.35 -24.53
CA ALA A 96 -14.45 -61.20 -24.34
C ALA A 96 -14.77 -62.43 -23.51
N ASP A 97 -15.58 -62.28 -22.45
CA ASP A 97 -16.07 -63.41 -21.64
C ASP A 97 -16.94 -64.39 -22.47
N GLN A 98 -17.86 -63.84 -23.26
CA GLN A 98 -18.69 -64.67 -24.16
C GLN A 98 -17.83 -65.38 -25.21
N THR A 99 -16.83 -64.69 -25.76
CA THR A 99 -15.88 -65.26 -26.77
C THR A 99 -15.05 -66.39 -26.14
N ASN A 100 -14.59 -66.22 -24.91
CA ASN A 100 -13.89 -67.24 -24.13
C ASN A 100 -14.74 -68.49 -23.93
N LEU A 101 -16.04 -68.30 -23.52
CA LEU A 101 -16.99 -69.42 -23.37
C LEU A 101 -17.32 -70.11 -24.69
N LEU A 102 -17.50 -69.38 -25.78
CA LEU A 102 -17.71 -69.94 -27.12
C LEU A 102 -16.51 -70.76 -27.59
N ALA A 103 -15.32 -70.27 -27.37
CA ALA A 103 -14.08 -70.97 -27.73
C ALA A 103 -13.90 -72.24 -26.91
N LEU A 104 -14.21 -72.19 -25.61
CA LEU A 104 -14.18 -73.38 -24.74
C LEU A 104 -15.17 -74.44 -25.22
N ASN A 105 -16.41 -74.06 -25.54
CA ASN A 105 -17.42 -74.99 -26.05
C ASN A 105 -16.98 -75.60 -27.40
N ALA A 106 -16.39 -74.79 -28.30
CA ALA A 106 -15.84 -75.27 -29.58
C ALA A 106 -14.67 -76.23 -29.38
N ALA A 107 -13.76 -75.99 -28.44
CA ALA A 107 -12.65 -76.88 -28.10
C ALA A 107 -13.18 -78.24 -27.55
N ILE A 108 -14.20 -78.22 -26.72
CA ILE A 108 -14.84 -79.42 -26.20
C ILE A 108 -15.44 -80.26 -27.33
N GLU A 109 -16.22 -79.65 -28.25
CA GLU A 109 -16.86 -80.37 -29.35
C GLU A 109 -15.85 -80.86 -30.40
N ALA A 110 -14.75 -80.10 -30.64
CA ALA A 110 -13.62 -80.51 -31.46
C ALA A 110 -12.92 -81.76 -30.85
N ALA A 111 -12.70 -81.82 -29.57
CA ALA A 111 -12.16 -82.99 -28.87
C ALA A 111 -13.12 -84.21 -29.02
N ARG A 112 -14.43 -83.97 -28.99
CA ARG A 112 -15.43 -84.99 -29.13
C ARG A 112 -15.47 -85.63 -30.56
N ALA A 113 -15.09 -84.84 -31.60
CA ALA A 113 -15.01 -85.30 -32.97
C ALA A 113 -13.72 -86.11 -33.27
N GLY A 114 -12.80 -86.31 -32.34
CA GLY A 114 -11.60 -87.12 -32.43
C GLY A 114 -10.63 -86.63 -33.57
N GLU A 115 -10.11 -87.52 -34.35
CA GLU A 115 -9.12 -87.16 -35.42
C GLU A 115 -9.66 -86.11 -36.41
N HIS A 116 -10.97 -86.10 -36.69
CA HIS A 116 -11.62 -85.14 -37.57
C HIS A 116 -11.73 -83.73 -36.97
N GLY A 117 -11.66 -83.61 -35.70
CA GLY A 117 -11.76 -82.32 -34.95
C GLY A 117 -10.41 -81.62 -34.69
N ARG A 118 -9.29 -82.22 -34.97
CA ARG A 118 -7.93 -81.75 -34.59
C ARG A 118 -7.57 -80.33 -35.04
N GLY A 119 -7.92 -79.98 -36.30
CA GLY A 119 -7.72 -78.61 -36.79
C GLY A 119 -8.61 -77.57 -36.10
N PHE A 120 -9.88 -77.95 -35.82
CA PHE A 120 -10.82 -77.06 -35.05
C PHE A 120 -10.41 -76.86 -33.59
N ALA A 121 -9.84 -77.87 -32.97
CA ALA A 121 -9.35 -77.74 -31.59
C ALA A 121 -8.23 -76.70 -31.45
N VAL A 122 -7.27 -76.68 -32.42
CA VAL A 122 -6.19 -75.69 -32.42
C VAL A 122 -6.73 -74.27 -32.59
N VAL A 123 -7.70 -74.08 -33.51
CA VAL A 123 -8.32 -72.75 -33.71
C VAL A 123 -9.09 -72.32 -32.45
N ALA A 124 -9.85 -73.22 -31.83
CA ALA A 124 -10.59 -72.92 -30.61
C ALA A 124 -9.68 -72.53 -29.43
N ASP A 125 -8.57 -73.25 -29.25
CA ASP A 125 -7.57 -72.88 -28.24
C ASP A 125 -6.92 -71.51 -28.50
N GLU A 126 -6.63 -71.16 -29.77
CA GLU A 126 -6.08 -69.85 -30.11
C GLU A 126 -7.07 -68.72 -29.90
N VAL A 127 -8.37 -68.91 -30.25
CA VAL A 127 -9.43 -67.93 -29.92
C VAL A 127 -9.61 -67.78 -28.43
N ARG A 128 -9.53 -68.84 -27.65
CA ARG A 128 -9.60 -68.81 -26.19
C ARG A 128 -8.44 -67.95 -25.59
N LYS A 129 -7.19 -68.20 -26.05
CA LYS A 129 -6.04 -67.42 -25.63
C LYS A 129 -6.15 -65.96 -26.01
N LEU A 130 -6.72 -65.64 -27.19
CA LEU A 130 -6.95 -64.26 -27.61
C LEU A 130 -7.96 -63.55 -26.68
N ALA A 131 -9.08 -64.27 -26.32
CA ALA A 131 -10.05 -63.73 -25.37
C ALA A 131 -9.46 -63.48 -23.99
N GLU A 132 -8.66 -64.39 -23.45
CA GLU A 132 -7.95 -64.19 -22.17
C GLU A 132 -6.97 -63.00 -22.22
N ARG A 133 -6.22 -62.84 -23.34
CA ARG A 133 -5.36 -61.65 -23.53
C ARG A 133 -6.16 -60.37 -23.60
N THR A 134 -7.32 -60.40 -24.28
CA THR A 134 -8.22 -59.22 -24.37
C THR A 134 -8.70 -58.82 -22.97
N GLN A 135 -9.17 -59.78 -22.18
CA GLN A 135 -9.57 -59.50 -20.78
C GLN A 135 -8.47 -58.90 -19.95
N LYS A 136 -7.23 -59.42 -20.05
CA LYS A 136 -6.11 -58.85 -19.31
C LYS A 136 -5.85 -57.39 -19.71
N SER A 137 -5.87 -57.10 -21.03
CA SER A 137 -5.68 -55.72 -21.54
C SER A 137 -6.81 -54.80 -21.07
N LEU A 138 -8.06 -55.30 -21.02
CA LEU A 138 -9.20 -54.52 -20.48
C LEU A 138 -9.05 -54.14 -19.01
N VAL A 139 -8.54 -55.03 -18.17
CA VAL A 139 -8.22 -54.73 -16.77
C VAL A 139 -7.17 -53.63 -16.66
N GLU A 140 -6.12 -53.66 -17.47
CA GLU A 140 -5.09 -52.62 -17.52
C GLU A 140 -5.67 -51.28 -17.96
N ILE A 141 -6.50 -51.29 -19.01
CA ILE A 141 -7.16 -50.05 -19.52
C ILE A 141 -8.12 -49.51 -18.47
N ASN A 142 -8.96 -50.37 -17.84
CA ASN A 142 -9.89 -49.93 -16.80
C ASN A 142 -9.18 -49.30 -15.58
N THR A 143 -8.02 -49.86 -15.21
CA THR A 143 -7.16 -49.24 -14.18
C THR A 143 -6.71 -47.85 -14.58
N THR A 144 -6.30 -47.65 -15.82
CA THR A 144 -5.87 -46.35 -16.35
C THR A 144 -7.05 -45.34 -16.37
N ILE A 145 -8.24 -45.77 -16.79
CA ILE A 145 -9.44 -44.92 -16.80
C ILE A 145 -9.82 -44.51 -15.37
N ASN A 146 -9.76 -45.42 -14.40
CA ASN A 146 -10.01 -45.05 -12.99
C ASN A 146 -9.02 -43.99 -12.46
N LEU A 147 -7.74 -44.06 -12.87
CA LEU A 147 -6.75 -43.02 -12.54
C LEU A 147 -7.11 -41.67 -13.18
N ILE A 148 -7.60 -41.68 -14.42
CA ILE A 148 -8.07 -40.46 -15.10
C ILE A 148 -9.26 -39.86 -14.35
N VAL A 149 -10.28 -40.65 -13.98
CA VAL A 149 -11.44 -40.20 -13.20
C VAL A 149 -11.00 -39.60 -11.87
N GLN A 150 -10.08 -40.23 -11.18
CA GLN A 150 -9.54 -39.70 -9.93
C GLN A 150 -8.80 -38.38 -10.14
N ALA A 151 -7.97 -38.27 -11.17
CA ALA A 151 -7.22 -37.05 -11.50
C ALA A 151 -8.15 -35.89 -11.88
N THR A 152 -9.22 -36.15 -12.65
CA THR A 152 -10.22 -35.12 -13.01
C THR A 152 -11.02 -34.67 -11.80
N SER A 153 -11.39 -35.58 -10.88
CA SER A 153 -12.03 -35.21 -9.62
C SER A 153 -11.17 -34.29 -8.76
N SER A 154 -9.88 -34.65 -8.59
CA SER A 154 -8.94 -33.80 -7.84
C SER A 154 -8.72 -32.44 -8.52
N ALA A 155 -8.65 -32.40 -9.85
CA ALA A 155 -8.55 -31.16 -10.59
C ALA A 155 -9.80 -30.28 -10.41
N SER A 156 -11.02 -30.88 -10.40
CA SER A 156 -12.26 -30.15 -10.15
C SER A 156 -12.32 -29.54 -8.75
N GLU A 157 -11.88 -30.27 -7.72
CA GLU A 157 -11.78 -29.73 -6.35
C GLU A 157 -10.81 -28.54 -6.28
N GLN A 158 -9.67 -28.64 -6.97
CA GLN A 158 -8.67 -27.58 -7.01
C GLN A 158 -9.20 -26.33 -7.74
N MET A 159 -9.96 -26.50 -8.83
CA MET A 159 -10.61 -25.40 -9.54
C MET A 159 -11.62 -24.66 -8.64
N ASN A 160 -12.41 -25.39 -7.86
CA ASN A 160 -13.34 -24.77 -6.92
C ASN A 160 -12.61 -23.94 -5.84
N SER A 161 -11.47 -24.43 -5.33
CA SER A 161 -10.64 -23.68 -4.40
C SER A 161 -10.06 -22.41 -5.04
N ASN A 162 -9.53 -22.53 -6.25
CA ASN A 162 -8.98 -21.40 -7.01
C ASN A 162 -10.06 -20.33 -7.29
N SER A 163 -11.26 -20.74 -7.68
CA SER A 163 -12.38 -19.83 -7.91
C SER A 163 -12.74 -19.05 -6.63
N HIS A 164 -12.71 -19.70 -5.48
CA HIS A 164 -12.88 -19.04 -4.19
C HIS A 164 -11.77 -18.01 -3.93
N ASP A 165 -10.52 -18.38 -4.16
CA ASP A 165 -9.36 -17.51 -3.97
C ASP A 165 -9.40 -16.29 -4.90
N MET A 166 -9.86 -16.46 -6.17
CA MET A 166 -10.06 -15.35 -7.10
C MET A 166 -11.11 -14.35 -6.59
N ASN A 167 -12.20 -14.83 -5.99
CA ASN A 167 -13.21 -13.95 -5.39
C ASN A 167 -12.64 -13.16 -4.20
N LEU A 168 -11.88 -13.81 -3.32
CA LEU A 168 -11.21 -13.13 -2.21
C LEU A 168 -10.20 -12.07 -2.71
N LEU A 169 -9.49 -12.37 -3.80
CA LEU A 169 -8.53 -11.44 -4.39
C LEU A 169 -9.24 -10.23 -5.04
N ALA A 170 -10.41 -10.43 -5.64
CA ALA A 170 -11.24 -9.34 -6.17
C ALA A 170 -11.75 -8.41 -5.05
N GLU A 171 -12.22 -8.98 -3.94
CA GLU A 171 -12.63 -8.21 -2.76
C GLU A 171 -11.44 -7.43 -2.16
N ALA A 172 -10.28 -8.09 -2.02
CA ALA A 172 -9.07 -7.44 -1.51
C ALA A 172 -8.63 -6.28 -2.41
N SER A 173 -8.69 -6.44 -3.74
CA SER A 173 -8.37 -5.38 -4.72
C SER A 173 -9.30 -4.17 -4.55
N THR A 174 -10.60 -4.39 -4.41
CA THR A 174 -11.59 -3.33 -4.15
C THR A 174 -11.30 -2.61 -2.83
N HIS A 175 -10.94 -3.36 -1.79
CA HIS A 175 -10.57 -2.77 -0.50
C HIS A 175 -9.32 -1.89 -0.60
N VAL A 176 -8.29 -2.34 -1.35
CA VAL A 176 -7.08 -1.56 -1.60
C VAL A 176 -7.40 -0.28 -2.38
N GLU A 177 -8.24 -0.35 -3.42
CA GLU A 177 -8.68 0.83 -4.17
C GLU A 177 -9.34 1.87 -3.27
N ASN A 178 -10.23 1.46 -2.38
CA ASN A 178 -10.84 2.35 -1.39
C ASN A 178 -9.81 3.00 -0.47
N LYS A 179 -8.79 2.25 -0.01
CA LYS A 179 -7.70 2.79 0.81
C LYS A 179 -6.86 3.82 0.06
N ILE A 180 -6.58 3.58 -1.22
CA ILE A 180 -5.87 4.53 -2.09
C ILE A 180 -6.65 5.86 -2.18
N ASN A 181 -7.97 5.79 -2.41
CA ASN A 181 -8.83 6.98 -2.49
C ASN A 181 -8.85 7.78 -1.17
N ILE A 182 -8.91 7.09 -0.03
CA ILE A 182 -8.82 7.74 1.29
C ILE A 182 -7.44 8.39 1.47
N THR A 183 -6.35 7.69 1.12
CA THR A 183 -4.98 8.19 1.25
C THR A 183 -4.75 9.41 0.35
N ALA A 184 -5.24 9.39 -0.90
CA ALA A 184 -5.19 10.54 -1.81
C ALA A 184 -5.89 11.78 -1.22
N ASN A 185 -7.01 11.60 -0.55
CA ASN A 185 -7.69 12.68 0.16
C ASN A 185 -6.85 13.26 1.32
N ILE A 186 -6.16 12.39 2.07
CA ILE A 186 -5.26 12.81 3.16
C ILE A 186 -4.08 13.59 2.58
N VAL A 187 -3.46 13.11 1.51
CA VAL A 187 -2.36 13.77 0.80
C VAL A 187 -2.79 15.16 0.30
N ASN A 188 -3.97 15.29 -0.32
CA ASN A 188 -4.51 16.59 -0.73
C ASN A 188 -4.73 17.56 0.44
N LYS A 189 -5.17 17.07 1.59
CA LYS A 189 -5.29 17.90 2.80
C LYS A 189 -3.93 18.33 3.33
N ALA A 190 -2.94 17.44 3.31
CA ALA A 190 -1.55 17.75 3.71
C ALA A 190 -0.93 18.82 2.82
N THR A 191 -1.14 18.77 1.49
CA THR A 191 -0.71 19.83 0.56
C THR A 191 -1.27 21.20 0.96
N LYS A 192 -2.59 21.25 1.21
CA LYS A 192 -3.24 22.52 1.62
C LYS A 192 -2.73 23.03 2.97
N ALA A 193 -2.47 22.13 3.92
CA ALA A 193 -1.91 22.50 5.22
C ALA A 193 -0.49 23.05 5.08
N SER A 194 0.35 22.44 4.22
CA SER A 194 1.71 22.94 3.94
C SER A 194 1.67 24.32 3.30
N ASP A 195 0.81 24.56 2.30
CA ASP A 195 0.62 25.87 1.68
C ASP A 195 0.14 26.92 2.69
N GLN A 196 -0.73 26.53 3.63
CA GLN A 196 -1.18 27.44 4.69
C GLN A 196 -0.04 27.78 5.66
N THR A 197 0.79 26.78 6.02
CA THR A 197 1.95 26.96 6.88
C THR A 197 2.94 27.97 6.29
N VAL A 198 3.23 27.90 4.97
CA VAL A 198 4.09 28.89 4.30
C VAL A 198 3.51 30.30 4.44
N ARG A 199 2.21 30.48 4.13
CA ARG A 199 1.55 31.80 4.24
C ARG A 199 1.57 32.34 5.67
N ASP A 200 1.35 31.47 6.66
CA ASP A 200 1.33 31.88 8.07
C ASP A 200 2.73 32.34 8.52
N PHE A 201 3.79 31.69 8.06
CA PHE A 201 5.15 32.12 8.34
C PHE A 201 5.53 33.41 7.59
N GLU A 202 5.07 33.62 6.37
CA GLU A 202 5.25 34.90 5.66
C GLU A 202 4.61 36.07 6.43
N VAL A 203 3.38 35.89 6.91
CA VAL A 203 2.66 36.88 7.74
C VAL A 203 3.39 37.10 9.07
N THR A 204 3.87 36.02 9.70
CA THR A 204 4.64 36.11 10.94
C THR A 204 5.95 36.89 10.71
N GLY A 205 6.64 36.64 9.61
CA GLY A 205 7.82 37.39 9.21
C GLY A 205 7.55 38.91 9.08
N GLN A 206 6.41 39.30 8.49
CA GLN A 206 5.99 40.70 8.43
C GLN A 206 5.75 41.31 9.83
N HIS A 207 5.13 40.54 10.73
CA HIS A 207 4.95 41.01 12.11
C HIS A 207 6.29 41.21 12.83
N VAL A 208 7.24 40.31 12.62
CA VAL A 208 8.59 40.42 13.18
C VAL A 208 9.31 41.65 12.64
N GLN A 209 9.22 41.94 11.34
CA GLN A 209 9.78 43.17 10.76
C GLN A 209 9.19 44.44 11.39
N ASN A 210 7.89 44.48 11.65
CA ASN A 210 7.25 45.57 12.36
C ASN A 210 7.77 45.72 13.80
N ILE A 211 8.04 44.62 14.50
CA ILE A 211 8.65 44.63 15.82
C ILE A 211 10.06 45.23 15.75
N VAL A 212 10.90 44.87 14.78
CA VAL A 212 12.22 45.46 14.56
C VAL A 212 12.14 46.99 14.39
N GLN A 213 11.19 47.46 13.60
CA GLN A 213 10.98 48.88 13.41
C GLN A 213 10.66 49.60 14.72
N ARG A 214 9.73 49.03 15.51
CA ARG A 214 9.34 49.58 16.83
C ARG A 214 10.50 49.57 17.83
N ILE A 215 11.34 48.54 17.81
CA ILE A 215 12.56 48.46 18.62
C ILE A 215 13.51 49.64 18.29
N ASN A 216 13.70 49.95 17.01
CA ASN A 216 14.51 51.09 16.59
C ASN A 216 13.94 52.43 17.05
N GLU A 217 12.61 52.59 17.06
CA GLU A 217 11.93 53.80 17.59
C GLU A 217 12.15 53.89 19.11
N ILE A 218 12.02 52.79 19.85
CA ILE A 218 12.27 52.73 21.31
C ILE A 218 13.76 53.06 21.60
N ASN A 219 14.69 52.56 20.84
CA ASN A 219 16.12 52.85 21.00
C ASN A 219 16.40 54.35 20.82
N THR A 220 15.82 54.98 19.80
CA THR A 220 15.92 56.42 19.57
C THR A 220 15.33 57.22 20.72
N LEU A 221 14.17 56.81 21.23
CA LEU A 221 13.51 57.44 22.37
C LEU A 221 14.35 57.29 23.65
N SER A 222 14.92 56.08 23.87
CA SER A 222 15.77 55.80 25.05
C SER A 222 17.03 56.67 25.04
N THR A 223 17.68 56.83 23.89
CA THR A 223 18.85 57.71 23.69
C THR A 223 18.49 59.17 23.97
N THR A 224 17.33 59.64 23.50
CA THR A 224 16.84 60.99 23.75
C THR A 224 16.54 61.18 25.26
N ASN A 225 15.92 60.19 25.90
CA ASN A 225 15.65 60.22 27.35
C ASN A 225 16.96 60.25 28.18
N ALA A 226 18.01 59.51 27.76
CA ALA A 226 19.32 59.55 28.40
C ALA A 226 19.88 60.99 28.40
N ARG A 227 19.86 61.66 27.25
CA ARG A 227 20.31 63.04 27.15
C ARG A 227 19.47 63.99 27.99
N ASN A 228 18.15 63.86 28.00
CA ASN A 228 17.29 64.70 28.82
C ASN A 228 17.59 64.52 30.34
N VAL A 229 17.90 63.29 30.75
CA VAL A 229 18.31 63.01 32.16
C VAL A 229 19.60 63.68 32.49
N GLU A 230 20.61 63.71 31.61
CA GLU A 230 21.89 64.43 31.78
C GLU A 230 21.66 65.96 31.89
N GLU A 231 20.81 66.52 31.00
CA GLU A 231 20.44 67.92 31.02
C GLU A 231 19.74 68.33 32.33
N ILE A 232 18.80 67.47 32.80
CA ILE A 232 18.09 67.67 34.08
C ILE A 232 19.10 67.62 35.28
N ALA A 233 20.02 66.65 35.26
CA ALA A 233 21.03 66.53 36.33
C ALA A 233 21.92 67.77 36.39
N SER A 234 22.40 68.28 35.23
CA SER A 234 23.18 69.49 35.12
C SER A 234 22.41 70.76 35.59
N ALA A 235 21.13 70.88 35.22
CA ALA A 235 20.28 71.98 35.66
C ALA A 235 20.04 71.92 37.17
N ALA A 236 19.84 70.74 37.78
CA ALA A 236 19.69 70.54 39.21
C ALA A 236 20.97 70.95 39.98
N GLU A 237 22.15 70.58 39.44
CA GLU A 237 23.45 71.00 40.06
C GLU A 237 23.63 72.49 39.99
N HIS A 238 23.30 73.14 38.87
CA HIS A 238 23.34 74.57 38.75
C HIS A 238 22.39 75.29 39.75
N LEU A 239 21.15 74.77 39.89
CA LEU A 239 20.18 75.27 40.86
C LEU A 239 20.71 75.12 42.30
N ASN A 240 21.33 74.00 42.63
CA ASN A 240 21.94 73.77 43.91
C ASN A 240 23.05 74.80 44.20
N THR A 241 23.91 75.08 43.24
CA THR A 241 24.98 76.09 43.32
C THR A 241 24.41 77.51 43.54
N LEU A 242 23.35 77.88 42.81
CA LEU A 242 22.67 79.15 42.96
C LEU A 242 22.03 79.29 44.33
N THR A 243 21.45 78.21 44.88
CA THR A 243 20.83 78.20 46.20
C THR A 243 21.87 78.39 47.27
N VAL A 244 23.03 77.74 47.18
CA VAL A 244 24.15 77.92 48.12
C VAL A 244 24.65 79.37 48.09
N ASP A 245 24.88 79.95 46.87
CA ASP A 245 25.33 81.32 46.67
C ASP A 245 24.30 82.35 47.29
N LEU A 246 23.02 82.09 47.01
CA LEU A 246 21.95 82.93 47.59
C LEU A 246 21.92 82.85 49.11
N THR A 247 22.10 81.70 49.72
CA THR A 247 22.15 81.50 51.17
C THR A 247 23.34 82.24 51.75
N GLN A 248 24.48 82.16 51.15
CA GLN A 248 25.70 82.86 51.53
C GLN A 248 25.50 84.38 51.51
N LYS A 249 24.88 84.93 50.48
CA LYS A 249 24.59 86.37 50.35
C LYS A 249 23.57 86.80 51.35
N LEU A 250 22.55 86.00 51.66
CA LEU A 250 21.56 86.32 52.71
C LEU A 250 22.17 86.35 54.14
N GLU A 251 23.13 85.49 54.43
CA GLU A 251 23.89 85.51 55.65
C GLU A 251 24.68 86.81 55.84
N LEU A 252 25.24 87.38 54.80
CA LEU A 252 25.93 88.66 54.79
C LEU A 252 25.01 89.86 55.11
N PHE A 253 23.73 89.77 54.89
CA PHE A 253 22.73 90.79 55.23
C PHE A 253 22.15 90.64 56.62
N ARG A 254 22.52 89.62 57.39
CA ARG A 254 21.98 89.28 58.67
C ARG A 254 22.86 89.80 59.85
N THR A 255 23.91 90.57 59.56
CA THR A 255 24.74 91.34 60.47
C THR A 255 24.32 92.79 60.39
#